data_bb7abac7371a28743e59b3f58f650c7c
#
_entry.id   bb7abac7371a28743e59b3f58f650c7c
#
_cell.length_a   1.000
_cell.length_b   1.000
_cell.length_c   1.000
_cell.angle_alpha   90.00
_cell.angle_beta   90.00
_cell.angle_gamma   90.00
#
_symmetry.space_group_name_H-M   'P 1'
#
loop_
_entity.id
_entity.type
_entity.pdbx_description
1 polymer ?
#
loop_
_entity_poly.entity_id
_entity_poly.type
_entity_poly.pdbx_seq_one_letter_code
_entity_poly.pdbx_strand_id
1 'polypeptide(L)' 'MISNEVLIQGFVKSIQDGKLSIEQVPEIYREEVKTKVEVSQ' A
#
# COMPACT_ATOMS: atom_id res chain seq x y z
N MET A 1 -15.21 -5.84 11.11
CA MET A 1 -13.88 -6.40 10.85
C MET A 1 -13.30 -5.77 9.61
N ILE A 2 -12.08 -5.25 9.69
CA ILE A 2 -11.42 -4.60 8.56
C ILE A 2 -10.67 -5.66 7.76
N SER A 3 -10.91 -5.71 6.46
CA SER A 3 -10.20 -6.65 5.62
C SER A 3 -8.82 -6.10 5.28
N ASN A 4 -7.87 -7.00 5.04
CA ASN A 4 -6.53 -6.60 4.62
C ASN A 4 -6.56 -5.81 3.32
N GLU A 5 -7.54 -6.08 2.50
CA GLU A 5 -7.70 -5.39 1.23
C GLU A 5 -7.91 -3.90 1.42
N VAL A 6 -8.73 -3.51 2.38
CA VAL A 6 -8.98 -2.11 2.67
C VAL A 6 -7.71 -1.43 3.17
N LEU A 7 -6.98 -2.11 4.04
CA LEU A 7 -5.71 -1.60 4.54
C LEU A 7 -4.71 -1.37 3.42
N ILE A 8 -4.60 -2.33 2.55
CA ILE A 8 -3.65 -2.26 1.43
C ILE A 8 -4.01 -1.14 0.48
N GLN A 9 -5.30 -0.98 0.19
CA GLN A 9 -5.73 0.12 -0.67
C GLN A 9 -5.41 1.47 -0.05
N GLY A 10 -5.56 1.59 1.26
CA GLY A 10 -5.20 2.82 1.96
C GLY A 10 -3.72 3.14 1.81
N PHE A 11 -2.87 2.14 1.97
CA PHE A 11 -1.43 2.32 1.79
C PHE A 11 -1.10 2.72 0.35
N VAL A 12 -1.69 2.03 -0.60
CA VAL A 12 -1.46 2.33 -2.02
C VAL A 12 -1.80 3.78 -2.33
N LYS A 13 -2.96 4.22 -1.88
CA LYS A 13 -3.39 5.58 -2.13
C LYS A 13 -2.46 6.59 -1.49
N SER A 14 -2.03 6.34 -0.27
CA SER A 14 -1.12 7.25 0.43
C SER A 14 0.22 7.35 -0.29
N ILE A 15 0.70 6.23 -0.81
CA ILE A 15 1.95 6.22 -1.56
C ILE A 15 1.81 7.00 -2.87
N GLN A 16 0.71 6.80 -3.56
CA GLN A 16 0.46 7.51 -4.82
C GLN A 16 0.33 9.01 -4.60
N ASP A 17 -0.20 9.41 -3.45
CA ASP A 17 -0.33 10.81 -3.11
C ASP A 17 0.97 11.43 -2.62
N GLY A 18 2.00 10.61 -2.44
CA GLY A 18 3.28 11.09 -1.96
C GLY A 18 3.34 11.36 -0.47
N LYS A 19 2.37 10.86 0.28
CA LYS A 19 2.30 11.06 1.73
C LYS A 19 2.97 9.95 2.51
N LEU A 20 3.23 8.82 1.87
CA LEU A 20 3.79 7.65 2.52
C LEU A 20 4.81 7.01 1.60
N SER A 21 5.89 6.50 2.19
CA SER A 21 6.91 5.76 1.44
C SER A 21 6.67 4.27 1.62
N ILE A 22 7.07 3.49 0.61
CA ILE A 22 6.94 2.04 0.70
C ILE A 22 7.69 1.49 1.91
N GLU A 23 8.77 2.14 2.30
CA GLU A 23 9.55 1.73 3.46
C GLU A 23 8.78 1.88 4.78
N GLN A 24 7.79 2.75 4.81
CA GLN A 24 6.97 2.97 5.99
C GLN A 24 5.84 1.96 6.11
N VAL A 25 5.58 1.21 5.05
CA VAL A 25 4.56 0.17 5.08
C VAL A 25 5.09 -1.03 5.86
N PRO A 26 4.28 -1.65 6.74
CA PRO A 26 4.72 -2.86 7.45
C PRO A 26 5.21 -3.91 6.47
N GLU A 27 6.25 -4.62 6.87
CA GLU A 27 6.88 -5.59 6.00
C GLU A 27 5.91 -6.64 5.48
N ILE A 28 4.98 -7.06 6.31
CA ILE A 28 4.02 -8.08 5.94
C ILE A 28 3.10 -7.64 4.81
N TYR A 29 2.92 -6.35 4.63
CA TYR A 29 2.07 -5.81 3.57
C TYR A 29 2.88 -5.19 2.44
N ARG A 30 4.17 -5.02 2.63
CA ARG A 30 4.99 -4.25 1.70
C ARG A 30 4.98 -4.80 0.29
N GLU A 31 5.16 -6.11 0.15
CA GLU A 31 5.18 -6.73 -1.16
C GLU A 31 3.87 -6.54 -1.90
N GLU A 32 2.78 -6.75 -1.20
CA GLU A 32 1.47 -6.63 -1.80
C GLU A 32 1.16 -5.19 -2.20
N VAL A 33 1.50 -4.26 -1.33
CA VAL A 33 1.30 -2.84 -1.62
C VAL A 33 2.17 -2.43 -2.81
N LYS A 34 3.40 -2.88 -2.84
CA LYS A 34 4.31 -2.57 -3.94
C LYS A 34 3.75 -3.06 -5.27
N THR A 35 3.26 -4.29 -5.28
CA THR A 35 2.68 -4.87 -6.49
C THR A 35 1.48 -4.06 -6.98
N LYS A 36 0.61 -3.68 -6.06
CA LYS A 36 -0.58 -2.93 -6.42
C LYS A 36 -0.24 -1.52 -6.92
N VAL A 37 0.76 -0.90 -6.34
CA VAL A 37 1.20 0.41 -6.80
C VAL A 37 1.75 0.31 -8.22
N GLU A 38 2.53 -0.71 -8.49
CA GLU A 38 3.09 -0.93 -9.83
C GLU A 38 2.00 -1.18 -10.86
N VAL A 39 0.99 -1.94 -10.49
CA VAL A 39 -0.11 -2.24 -11.41
C VAL A 39 -0.96 -1.00 -11.68
N SER A 40 -1.08 -0.12 -10.68
CA SER A 40 -1.90 1.08 -10.81
C SER A 40 -1.24 2.17 -11.64
N GLN A 41 0.02 2.05 -11.89
CA GLN A 41 0.71 3.00 -12.74
C GLN A 41 0.55 2.62 -14.20
#